data_b8eb417e6c9265cedf85646e6a3ba41c
#
_entry.id   b8eb417e6c9265cedf85646e6a3ba41c
#
_cell.length_a   1.000
_cell.length_b   1.000
_cell.length_c   1.000
_cell.angle_alpha   90.00
_cell.angle_beta   90.00
_cell.angle_gamma   90.00
#
_symmetry.space_group_name_H-M   'P 1'
#
loop_
_entity.id
_entity.type
_entity.pdbx_description
1 polymer ?
#
loop_
_entity_poly.entity_id
_entity_poly.type
_entity_poly.pdbx_seq_one_letter_code
_entity_poly.pdbx_strand_id
1 'polypeptide(L)'
;LGPLTNPASAKAQVIGVFNALWVKKIASVLQRLGSDRAIVLSSHKGMDEIALDSPTKLAELTNNGEIKVYDILPETFGIKFQEHNSFIADSPAESLKIVKEVLQGVRGPAFDIVALNAGAAIYIGKGSATLEEGVQQSKEILTSGSAMKRFDDFCSYTQRFSKK
;
A
#
# COMPACT_ATOMS: atom_id res chain seq x y z
N LEU A 1 -6.09 7.22 -14.90
CA LEU A 1 -5.87 8.70 -14.96
C LEU A 1 -6.05 9.37 -13.60
N GLY A 2 -7.00 8.92 -12.74
CA GLY A 2 -7.29 9.56 -11.46
C GLY A 2 -6.07 9.92 -10.59
N PRO A 3 -5.17 8.96 -10.27
CA PRO A 3 -4.00 9.26 -9.46
C PRO A 3 -3.04 10.29 -10.07
N LEU A 4 -3.00 10.37 -11.40
CA LEU A 4 -2.12 11.30 -12.13
C LEU A 4 -2.66 12.75 -12.21
N THR A 5 -3.95 12.93 -11.91
CA THR A 5 -4.65 14.21 -11.96
C THR A 5 -5.16 14.67 -10.59
N ASN A 6 -4.59 14.13 -9.51
CA ASN A 6 -5.00 14.45 -8.15
C ASN A 6 -4.74 15.94 -7.85
N PRO A 7 -5.80 16.73 -7.56
CA PRO A 7 -5.65 18.16 -7.30
C PRO A 7 -4.87 18.47 -6.01
N ALA A 8 -4.68 17.50 -5.11
CA ALA A 8 -3.85 17.65 -3.93
C ALA A 8 -2.36 17.76 -4.26
N SER A 9 -1.96 17.50 -5.51
CA SER A 9 -0.56 17.57 -5.97
C SER A 9 0.41 16.79 -5.08
N ALA A 10 0.00 15.57 -4.68
CA ALA A 10 0.79 14.73 -3.80
C ALA A 10 2.19 14.48 -4.40
N LYS A 11 3.23 14.82 -3.64
CA LYS A 11 4.63 14.69 -4.07
C LYS A 11 5.21 13.29 -3.85
N ALA A 12 4.59 12.51 -2.97
CA ALA A 12 4.95 11.12 -2.67
C ALA A 12 3.73 10.22 -2.88
N GLN A 13 3.86 9.15 -3.68
CA GLN A 13 2.71 8.32 -4.07
C GLN A 13 3.10 6.84 -4.18
N VAL A 14 2.18 5.96 -3.75
CA VAL A 14 2.19 4.53 -4.11
C VAL A 14 1.01 4.30 -5.03
N ILE A 15 1.25 3.73 -6.21
CA ILE A 15 0.23 3.49 -7.23
C ILE A 15 0.30 2.04 -7.69
N GLY A 16 -0.77 1.30 -7.49
CA GLY A 16 -0.95 0.00 -8.09
C GLY A 16 -1.48 0.08 -9.52
N VAL A 17 -1.03 -0.83 -10.36
CA VAL A 17 -1.51 -0.99 -11.74
C VAL A 17 -1.76 -2.48 -12.04
N PHE A 18 -2.79 -2.75 -12.83
CA PHE A 18 -3.25 -4.11 -13.12
C PHE A 18 -2.29 -4.95 -14.00
N ASN A 19 -1.23 -4.33 -14.56
CA ASN A 19 -0.32 -5.03 -15.47
C ASN A 19 1.10 -4.45 -15.37
N ALA A 20 2.07 -5.34 -15.23
CA ALA A 20 3.49 -5.02 -15.06
C ALA A 20 4.10 -4.18 -16.21
N LEU A 21 3.51 -4.21 -17.41
CA LEU A 21 3.96 -3.39 -18.57
C LEU A 21 3.75 -1.89 -18.32
N TRP A 22 2.85 -1.51 -17.41
CA TRP A 22 2.57 -0.11 -17.08
C TRP A 22 3.43 0.43 -15.95
N VAL A 23 4.04 -0.42 -15.17
CA VAL A 23 4.78 -0.04 -13.94
C VAL A 23 5.81 1.05 -14.24
N LYS A 24 6.77 0.79 -15.13
CA LYS A 24 7.80 1.77 -15.50
C LYS A 24 7.22 3.00 -16.22
N LYS A 25 6.21 2.78 -17.09
CA LYS A 25 5.60 3.88 -17.87
C LYS A 25 4.93 4.91 -16.96
N ILE A 26 4.15 4.45 -15.98
CA ILE A 26 3.47 5.32 -15.02
C ILE A 26 4.48 6.03 -14.11
N ALA A 27 5.53 5.34 -13.65
CA ALA A 27 6.62 5.99 -12.90
C ALA A 27 7.29 7.12 -13.69
N SER A 28 7.52 6.92 -15.00
CA SER A 28 8.05 7.97 -15.88
C SER A 28 7.09 9.15 -16.08
N VAL A 29 5.78 8.89 -16.08
CA VAL A 29 4.77 9.98 -16.11
C VAL A 29 4.80 10.77 -14.81
N LEU A 30 4.82 10.10 -13.65
CA LEU A 30 4.90 10.75 -12.34
C LEU A 30 6.16 11.63 -12.21
N GLN A 31 7.31 11.12 -12.69
CA GLN A 31 8.56 11.90 -12.76
C GLN A 31 8.36 13.20 -13.55
N ARG A 32 7.75 13.12 -14.75
CA ARG A 32 7.48 14.30 -15.60
C ARG A 32 6.46 15.26 -15.00
N LEU A 33 5.52 14.76 -14.21
CA LEU A 33 4.54 15.56 -13.47
C LEU A 33 5.11 16.19 -12.20
N GLY A 34 6.40 15.95 -11.87
CA GLY A 34 7.10 16.57 -10.76
C GLY A 34 6.82 15.92 -9.41
N SER A 35 6.54 14.61 -9.39
CA SER A 35 6.56 13.83 -8.15
C SER A 35 8.00 13.72 -7.64
N ASP A 36 8.20 13.88 -6.32
CA ASP A 36 9.52 13.76 -5.70
C ASP A 36 9.91 12.29 -5.51
N ARG A 37 8.95 11.46 -5.10
CA ARG A 37 9.10 10.02 -4.90
C ARG A 37 7.83 9.29 -5.30
N ALA A 38 7.97 8.10 -5.86
CA ALA A 38 6.82 7.22 -6.11
C ALA A 38 7.24 5.76 -6.15
N ILE A 39 6.33 4.88 -5.76
CA ILE A 39 6.35 3.48 -6.13
C ILE A 39 5.16 3.22 -7.03
N VAL A 40 5.41 2.70 -8.22
CA VAL A 40 4.38 2.11 -9.08
C VAL A 40 4.59 0.61 -9.08
N LEU A 41 3.54 -0.16 -8.85
CA LEU A 41 3.66 -1.59 -8.64
C LEU A 41 2.56 -2.41 -9.33
N SER A 42 2.88 -3.68 -9.59
CA SER A 42 1.92 -4.69 -10.05
C SER A 42 2.44 -6.07 -9.68
N SER A 43 1.60 -6.90 -9.09
CA SER A 43 1.96 -8.29 -8.88
C SER A 43 2.05 -9.05 -10.20
N HIS A 44 2.82 -10.13 -10.23
CA HIS A 44 2.94 -10.96 -11.44
C HIS A 44 1.62 -11.68 -11.77
N LYS A 45 0.68 -11.78 -10.83
CA LYS A 45 -0.67 -12.30 -11.01
C LYS A 45 -1.71 -11.22 -11.34
N GLY A 46 -1.29 -9.95 -11.54
CA GLY A 46 -2.15 -8.86 -12.00
C GLY A 46 -2.89 -8.11 -10.88
N MET A 47 -2.56 -8.35 -9.60
CA MET A 47 -3.04 -7.51 -8.51
C MET A 47 -2.32 -6.17 -8.53
N ASP A 48 -3.05 -5.10 -8.29
CA ASP A 48 -2.56 -3.72 -8.20
C ASP A 48 -2.07 -3.35 -6.79
N GLU A 49 -1.59 -4.36 -6.05
CA GLU A 49 -0.99 -4.25 -4.71
C GLU A 49 0.26 -5.14 -4.58
N ILE A 50 1.05 -4.96 -3.52
CA ILE A 50 2.10 -5.91 -3.14
C ILE A 50 1.40 -7.19 -2.69
N ALA A 51 1.59 -8.26 -3.45
CA ALA A 51 0.88 -9.52 -3.26
C ALA A 51 1.58 -10.45 -2.27
N LEU A 52 0.82 -11.39 -1.68
CA LEU A 52 1.33 -12.46 -0.81
C LEU A 52 1.59 -13.76 -1.56
N ASP A 53 1.07 -13.89 -2.78
CA ASP A 53 1.02 -15.13 -3.56
C ASP A 53 1.84 -15.09 -4.85
N SER A 54 2.63 -14.05 -5.04
CA SER A 54 3.50 -13.89 -6.21
C SER A 54 4.52 -12.78 -6.00
N PRO A 55 5.60 -12.75 -6.80
CA PRO A 55 6.46 -11.59 -6.89
C PRO A 55 5.66 -10.35 -7.31
N THR A 56 6.08 -9.19 -6.83
CA THR A 56 5.51 -7.90 -7.24
C THR A 56 6.60 -7.07 -7.89
N LYS A 57 6.35 -6.62 -9.13
CA LYS A 57 7.22 -5.71 -9.86
C LYS A 57 6.99 -4.28 -9.38
N LEU A 58 8.08 -3.59 -9.07
CA LEU A 58 8.08 -2.19 -8.68
C LEU A 58 8.87 -1.34 -9.67
N ALA A 59 8.43 -0.10 -9.88
CA ALA A 59 9.25 0.99 -10.38
C ALA A 59 9.27 2.08 -9.31
N GLU A 60 10.43 2.31 -8.73
CA GLU A 60 10.65 3.31 -7.70
C GLU A 60 11.26 4.57 -8.31
N LEU A 61 10.56 5.69 -8.21
CA LEU A 61 11.09 7.02 -8.46
C LEU A 61 11.73 7.54 -7.18
N THR A 62 13.03 7.79 -7.24
CA THR A 62 13.83 8.30 -6.10
C THR A 62 13.91 9.82 -6.12
N ASN A 63 14.31 10.43 -5.00
CA ASN A 63 14.45 11.90 -4.86
C ASN A 63 15.40 12.55 -5.88
N ASN A 64 16.38 11.80 -6.41
CA ASN A 64 17.30 12.30 -7.43
C ASN A 64 16.77 12.15 -8.86
N GLY A 65 15.52 11.72 -9.01
CA GLY A 65 14.86 11.53 -10.29
C GLY A 65 15.21 10.21 -10.99
N GLU A 66 15.94 9.30 -10.36
CA GLU A 66 16.20 7.97 -10.91
C GLU A 66 14.98 7.06 -10.79
N ILE A 67 14.71 6.25 -11.82
CA ILE A 67 13.68 5.20 -11.76
C ILE A 67 14.36 3.84 -11.73
N LYS A 68 14.26 3.15 -10.59
CA LYS A 68 14.73 1.78 -10.39
C LYS A 68 13.59 0.80 -10.60
N VAL A 69 13.84 -0.27 -11.35
CA VAL A 69 12.84 -1.33 -11.60
C VAL A 69 13.37 -2.64 -11.05
N TYR A 70 12.60 -3.26 -10.16
CA TYR A 70 12.97 -4.52 -9.51
C TYR A 70 11.73 -5.30 -9.08
N ASP A 71 11.92 -6.56 -8.73
CA ASP A 71 10.88 -7.40 -8.15
C ASP A 71 11.14 -7.59 -6.65
N ILE A 72 10.07 -7.66 -5.87
CA ILE A 72 10.10 -8.02 -4.45
C ILE A 72 9.27 -9.26 -4.20
N LEU A 73 9.60 -9.97 -3.13
CA LEU A 73 8.91 -11.18 -2.66
C LEU A 73 8.40 -10.94 -1.23
N PRO A 74 7.24 -11.49 -0.82
CA PRO A 74 6.78 -11.41 0.57
C PRO A 74 7.82 -11.90 1.59
N GLU A 75 8.58 -12.93 1.21
CA GLU A 75 9.61 -13.55 2.05
C GLU A 75 10.74 -12.59 2.43
N THR A 76 11.03 -11.59 1.60
CA THR A 76 11.99 -10.51 1.89
C THR A 76 11.60 -9.76 3.18
N PHE A 77 10.31 -9.70 3.49
CA PHE A 77 9.76 -9.01 4.67
C PHE A 77 9.38 -9.97 5.81
N GLY A 78 9.88 -11.22 5.75
CA GLY A 78 9.57 -12.26 6.73
C GLY A 78 8.11 -12.74 6.70
N ILE A 79 7.43 -12.55 5.57
CA ILE A 79 6.04 -12.98 5.36
C ILE A 79 6.08 -14.21 4.47
N LYS A 80 5.42 -15.30 4.91
CA LYS A 80 5.34 -16.52 4.11
C LYS A 80 4.43 -16.32 2.92
N PHE A 81 4.73 -17.00 1.82
CA PHE A 81 3.82 -17.13 0.69
C PHE A 81 2.44 -17.62 1.16
N GLN A 82 1.36 -16.98 0.67
CA GLN A 82 -0.02 -17.28 1.06
C GLN A 82 -0.92 -17.17 -0.16
N GLU A 83 -1.83 -18.12 -0.33
CA GLU A 83 -2.77 -18.10 -1.45
C GLU A 83 -3.76 -16.92 -1.34
N HIS A 84 -4.11 -16.36 -2.50
CA HIS A 84 -4.96 -15.16 -2.62
C HIS A 84 -6.34 -15.30 -1.95
N ASN A 85 -6.90 -16.50 -1.93
CA ASN A 85 -8.27 -16.75 -1.44
C ASN A 85 -8.46 -16.59 0.07
N SER A 86 -7.40 -16.36 0.83
CA SER A 86 -7.43 -16.35 2.29
C SER A 86 -7.98 -15.05 2.92
N PHE A 87 -8.33 -14.03 2.11
CA PHE A 87 -8.86 -12.73 2.59
C PHE A 87 -9.90 -12.11 1.65
N ILE A 88 -10.58 -12.93 0.85
CA ILE A 88 -11.72 -12.49 0.03
C ILE A 88 -12.94 -12.29 0.92
N ALA A 89 -13.68 -11.21 0.69
CA ALA A 89 -14.93 -10.90 1.38
C ALA A 89 -16.08 -10.89 0.39
N ASP A 90 -17.15 -11.63 0.71
CA ASP A 90 -18.34 -11.76 -0.15
C ASP A 90 -19.39 -10.68 0.11
N SER A 91 -19.18 -9.84 1.14
CA SER A 91 -20.12 -8.76 1.50
C SER A 91 -19.40 -7.55 2.11
N PRO A 92 -20.02 -6.35 2.05
CA PRO A 92 -19.49 -5.17 2.74
C PRO A 92 -19.34 -5.37 4.26
N ALA A 93 -20.24 -6.12 4.88
CA ALA A 93 -20.18 -6.40 6.32
C ALA A 93 -18.98 -7.28 6.67
N GLU A 94 -18.70 -8.29 5.86
CA GLU A 94 -17.53 -9.15 6.02
C GLU A 94 -16.24 -8.38 5.76
N SER A 95 -16.19 -7.56 4.70
CA SER A 95 -15.05 -6.68 4.43
C SER A 95 -14.77 -5.74 5.61
N LEU A 96 -15.81 -5.11 6.17
CA LEU A 96 -15.66 -4.24 7.35
C LEU A 96 -15.13 -5.01 8.56
N LYS A 97 -15.58 -6.26 8.77
CA LYS A 97 -15.08 -7.12 9.83
C LYS A 97 -13.57 -7.36 9.67
N ILE A 98 -13.14 -7.78 8.46
CA ILE A 98 -11.71 -8.01 8.14
C ILE A 98 -10.90 -6.74 8.38
N VAL A 99 -11.36 -5.58 7.91
CA VAL A 99 -10.69 -4.29 8.13
C VAL A 99 -10.49 -4.01 9.61
N LYS A 100 -11.53 -4.18 10.44
CA LYS A 100 -11.44 -3.94 11.88
C LYS A 100 -10.48 -4.91 12.56
N GLU A 101 -10.53 -6.20 12.21
CA GLU A 101 -9.61 -7.21 12.74
C GLU A 101 -8.15 -6.85 12.44
N VAL A 102 -7.84 -6.44 11.20
CA VAL A 102 -6.51 -5.98 10.81
C VAL A 102 -6.07 -4.75 11.61
N LEU A 103 -6.93 -3.74 11.72
CA LEU A 103 -6.62 -2.51 12.46
C LEU A 103 -6.48 -2.72 13.97
N GLN A 104 -7.03 -3.81 14.51
CA GLN A 104 -6.86 -4.29 15.88
C GLN A 104 -5.62 -5.18 16.05
N GLY A 105 -4.85 -5.41 14.99
CA GLY A 105 -3.62 -6.19 15.03
C GLY A 105 -3.81 -7.70 14.98
N VAL A 106 -5.00 -8.19 14.58
CA VAL A 106 -5.24 -9.64 14.39
C VAL A 106 -4.37 -10.15 13.24
N ARG A 107 -3.47 -11.08 13.56
CA ARG A 107 -2.51 -11.65 12.60
C ARG A 107 -3.20 -12.57 11.61
N GLY A 108 -2.74 -12.57 10.37
CA GLY A 108 -3.22 -13.41 9.28
C GLY A 108 -2.93 -12.79 7.92
N PRO A 109 -3.39 -13.42 6.82
CA PRO A 109 -3.12 -12.95 5.47
C PRO A 109 -3.57 -11.49 5.22
N ALA A 110 -4.74 -11.10 5.71
CA ALA A 110 -5.24 -9.75 5.59
C ALA A 110 -4.35 -8.73 6.34
N PHE A 111 -3.82 -9.08 7.50
CA PHE A 111 -2.84 -8.27 8.22
C PHE A 111 -1.55 -8.13 7.41
N ASP A 112 -1.04 -9.21 6.86
CA ASP A 112 0.23 -9.25 6.15
C ASP A 112 0.19 -8.39 4.87
N ILE A 113 -0.88 -8.48 4.07
CA ILE A 113 -1.00 -7.68 2.85
C ILE A 113 -1.14 -6.18 3.18
N VAL A 114 -1.90 -5.84 4.22
CA VAL A 114 -2.03 -4.44 4.67
C VAL A 114 -0.68 -3.93 5.19
N ALA A 115 0.06 -4.73 5.94
CA ALA A 115 1.38 -4.34 6.45
C ALA A 115 2.38 -4.08 5.32
N LEU A 116 2.40 -4.89 4.25
CA LEU A 116 3.25 -4.67 3.08
C LEU A 116 2.93 -3.35 2.37
N ASN A 117 1.66 -3.15 2.04
CA ASN A 117 1.24 -1.98 1.26
C ASN A 117 1.30 -0.68 2.06
N ALA A 118 0.94 -0.70 3.35
CA ALA A 118 1.13 0.43 4.25
C ALA A 118 2.62 0.73 4.49
N GLY A 119 3.46 -0.30 4.58
CA GLY A 119 4.91 -0.16 4.69
C GLY A 119 5.52 0.57 3.49
N ALA A 120 5.06 0.27 2.27
CA ALA A 120 5.46 1.00 1.07
C ALA A 120 5.05 2.48 1.14
N ALA A 121 3.86 2.78 1.65
CA ALA A 121 3.39 4.16 1.84
C ALA A 121 4.23 4.91 2.89
N ILE A 122 4.59 4.26 4.00
CA ILE A 122 5.46 4.82 5.04
C ILE A 122 6.85 5.14 4.45
N TYR A 123 7.44 4.21 3.72
CA TYR A 123 8.75 4.39 3.09
C TYR A 123 8.75 5.54 2.08
N ILE A 124 7.78 5.60 1.17
CA ILE A 124 7.67 6.67 0.18
C ILE A 124 7.39 8.02 0.84
N GLY A 125 6.60 8.03 1.91
CA GLY A 125 6.32 9.21 2.73
C GLY A 125 7.49 9.69 3.61
N LYS A 126 8.68 9.05 3.52
CA LYS A 126 9.88 9.33 4.34
C LYS A 126 9.70 9.03 5.84
N GLY A 127 8.80 8.10 6.17
CA GLY A 127 8.62 7.61 7.54
C GLY A 127 9.65 6.56 7.94
N SER A 128 10.38 5.98 6.97
CA SER A 128 11.45 5.01 7.18
C SER A 128 12.56 5.19 6.15
N ALA A 129 13.76 4.65 6.41
CA ALA A 129 14.90 4.73 5.50
C ALA A 129 14.84 3.65 4.40
N THR A 130 14.25 2.50 4.69
CA THR A 130 14.10 1.39 3.75
C THR A 130 12.64 0.90 3.69
N LEU A 131 12.32 0.12 2.65
CA LEU A 131 11.01 -0.52 2.51
C LEU A 131 10.78 -1.54 3.63
N GLU A 132 11.82 -2.30 4.01
CA GLU A 132 11.78 -3.28 5.09
C GLU A 132 11.44 -2.63 6.43
N GLU A 133 12.09 -1.51 6.75
CA GLU A 133 11.79 -0.71 7.95
C GLU A 133 10.35 -0.18 7.91
N GLY A 134 9.87 0.28 6.74
CA GLY A 134 8.50 0.72 6.55
C GLY A 134 7.49 -0.38 6.84
N VAL A 135 7.74 -1.60 6.36
CA VAL A 135 6.89 -2.78 6.64
C VAL A 135 6.93 -3.15 8.12
N GLN A 136 8.10 -3.13 8.75
CA GLN A 136 8.22 -3.40 10.18
C GLN A 136 7.45 -2.36 11.02
N GLN A 137 7.60 -1.09 10.71
CA GLN A 137 6.86 0.00 11.36
C GLN A 137 5.34 -0.13 11.16
N SER A 138 4.90 -0.53 9.96
CA SER A 138 3.48 -0.80 9.70
C SER A 138 2.94 -1.92 10.60
N LYS A 139 3.68 -3.02 10.76
CA LYS A 139 3.30 -4.11 11.68
C LYS A 139 3.18 -3.63 13.14
N GLU A 140 4.07 -2.75 13.58
CA GLU A 140 4.03 -2.16 14.92
C GLU A 140 2.82 -1.23 15.12
N ILE A 141 2.52 -0.38 14.13
CA ILE A 141 1.36 0.51 14.14
C ILE A 141 0.06 -0.29 14.23
N LEU A 142 -0.08 -1.35 13.44
CA LEU A 142 -1.26 -2.22 13.46
C LEU A 142 -1.43 -2.92 14.83
N THR A 143 -0.33 -3.42 15.41
CA THR A 143 -0.39 -4.14 16.70
C THR A 143 -0.51 -3.23 17.92
N SER A 144 -0.17 -1.95 17.81
CA SER A 144 -0.29 -0.98 18.91
C SER A 144 -1.71 -0.47 19.13
N GLY A 145 -2.64 -0.75 18.21
CA GLY A 145 -4.00 -0.19 18.20
C GLY A 145 -4.08 1.25 17.68
N SER A 146 -2.96 1.87 17.33
CA SER A 146 -2.91 3.24 16.80
C SER A 146 -3.69 3.39 15.49
N ALA A 147 -3.65 2.36 14.64
CA ALA A 147 -4.39 2.33 13.38
C ALA A 147 -5.90 2.30 13.61
N MET A 148 -6.39 1.49 14.55
CA MET A 148 -7.82 1.44 14.91
C MET A 148 -8.31 2.78 15.48
N LYS A 149 -7.53 3.40 16.37
CA LYS A 149 -7.86 4.73 16.87
C LYS A 149 -7.99 5.76 15.75
N ARG A 150 -7.07 5.75 14.78
CA ARG A 150 -7.11 6.67 13.62
C ARG A 150 -8.34 6.41 12.75
N PHE A 151 -8.75 5.16 12.59
CA PHE A 151 -9.97 4.80 11.87
C PHE A 151 -11.21 5.35 12.57
N ASP A 152 -11.33 5.21 13.88
CA ASP A 152 -12.45 5.75 14.65
C ASP A 152 -12.51 7.29 14.60
N ASP A 153 -11.36 7.96 14.71
CA ASP A 153 -11.24 9.41 14.55
C ASP A 153 -11.71 9.86 13.16
N PHE A 154 -11.31 9.12 12.10
CA PHE A 154 -11.74 9.40 10.72
C PHE A 154 -13.24 9.19 10.53
N CYS A 155 -13.81 8.10 11.02
CA CYS A 155 -15.26 7.86 10.98
C CYS A 155 -16.03 8.98 11.70
N SER A 156 -15.58 9.38 12.88
CA SER A 156 -16.20 10.46 13.65
C SER A 156 -16.10 11.81 12.93
N TYR A 157 -14.98 12.08 12.27
CA TYR A 157 -14.78 13.32 11.49
C TYR A 157 -15.71 13.38 10.28
N THR A 158 -15.79 12.30 9.49
CA THR A 158 -16.61 12.26 8.26
C THR A 158 -18.11 12.38 8.54
N GLN A 159 -18.58 11.84 9.67
CA GLN A 159 -19.99 11.94 10.08
C GLN A 159 -20.46 13.38 10.32
N ARG A 160 -19.54 14.33 10.61
CA ARG A 160 -19.88 15.75 10.76
C ARG A 160 -20.42 16.37 9.47
N PHE A 161 -20.12 15.78 8.33
CA PHE A 161 -20.57 16.26 7.00
C PHE A 161 -21.82 15.52 6.49
N SER A 162 -22.29 14.49 7.19
CA SER A 162 -23.47 13.71 6.81
C SER A 162 -24.81 14.35 7.24
N LYS A 163 -24.76 15.46 7.98
CA LYS A 163 -25.95 16.21 8.40
C LYS A 163 -26.20 17.38 7.45
N LYS A 164 -26.67 17.04 6.23
CA LYS A 164 -27.37 17.98 5.35
C LYS A 164 -28.57 17.29 4.72
#